data_ac8691a738f0f6efb36f919908996d67
#
_entry.id   ac8691a738f0f6efb36f919908996d67
#
_cell.length_a   1.000
_cell.length_b   1.000
_cell.length_c   1.000
_cell.angle_alpha   90.00
_cell.angle_beta   90.00
_cell.angle_gamma   90.00
#
_symmetry.space_group_name_H-M   'P 1'
#
loop_
_entity.id
_entity.type
_entity.pdbx_description
1 polymer ?
#
loop_
_entity_poly.entity_id
_entity_poly.type
_entity_poly.pdbx_seq_one_letter_code
_entity_poly.pdbx_strand_id
1 'polypeptide(L)'
;LKKLEYYGYEVISPAVGYLACGDTGAGKMPEPELLLEYILKEVAREKDMRGLKVLVTAGPTQEAVDPVRYITNHSTGRMGYAIARVCMQRGAEVTLVTGPSALKKPEFVKVVPVTTAKEMFDEVTGRAAEQDIIIKAAAVADYRPKYISDEKVKKKGDNLSLELERTDDILAYLGMHKKEEQFLCGFSMETEHMLENSRGKLQKKNLDMIVANSLKVEGAGFGGDTNIVTIITKDRDEQLGKMSKEDTAAEILDRILSFREGQEKNDISD
;
A
#
# COMPACT_ATOMS: atom_id res chain seq x y z
N LEU A 1 33.79 0.32 -13.81
CA LEU A 1 32.56 0.37 -13.02
C LEU A 1 32.72 -0.45 -11.73
N LYS A 2 33.02 -1.76 -11.77
CA LYS A 2 33.20 -2.65 -10.60
C LYS A 2 34.09 -2.08 -9.49
N LYS A 3 35.14 -1.29 -9.82
CA LYS A 3 36.00 -0.64 -8.84
C LYS A 3 35.28 0.50 -8.10
N LEU A 4 34.37 1.22 -8.74
CA LEU A 4 33.53 2.24 -8.11
C LEU A 4 32.53 1.59 -7.14
N GLU A 5 31.85 0.53 -7.61
CA GLU A 5 30.93 -0.26 -6.76
C GLU A 5 31.64 -0.82 -5.53
N TYR A 6 32.87 -1.35 -5.68
CA TYR A 6 33.70 -1.80 -4.57
C TYR A 6 34.01 -0.69 -3.56
N TYR A 7 34.11 0.57 -3.99
CA TYR A 7 34.30 1.73 -3.12
C TYR A 7 32.99 2.30 -2.57
N GLY A 8 31.85 1.64 -2.79
CA GLY A 8 30.56 2.06 -2.27
C GLY A 8 29.82 3.10 -3.11
N TYR A 9 30.28 3.36 -4.35
CA TYR A 9 29.54 4.20 -5.28
C TYR A 9 28.39 3.43 -5.89
N GLU A 10 27.20 4.04 -5.92
CA GLU A 10 26.09 3.55 -6.70
C GLU A 10 26.26 3.98 -8.16
N VAL A 11 26.27 3.01 -9.08
CA VAL A 11 26.48 3.28 -10.51
C VAL A 11 25.13 3.17 -11.22
N ILE A 12 24.61 4.30 -11.66
CA ILE A 12 23.38 4.34 -12.44
C ILE A 12 23.70 3.94 -13.88
N SER A 13 23.09 2.84 -14.36
CA SER A 13 23.29 2.38 -15.72
C SER A 13 22.75 3.38 -16.73
N PRO A 14 23.47 3.60 -17.86
CA PRO A 14 22.97 4.47 -18.92
C PRO A 14 21.69 3.92 -19.54
N ALA A 15 20.81 4.82 -19.97
CA ALA A 15 19.62 4.45 -20.71
C ALA A 15 19.98 3.97 -22.14
N VAL A 16 19.11 3.12 -22.68
CA VAL A 16 19.17 2.67 -24.05
C VAL A 16 18.42 3.66 -24.94
N GLY A 17 19.04 4.08 -26.08
CA GLY A 17 18.39 4.99 -26.99
C GLY A 17 19.30 5.34 -28.18
N TYR A 18 18.87 6.30 -28.99
CA TYR A 18 19.65 6.84 -30.10
C TYR A 18 20.82 7.67 -29.57
N LEU A 19 22.01 7.38 -30.02
CA LEU A 19 23.26 7.98 -29.55
C LEU A 19 23.77 9.04 -30.57
N ALA A 20 24.62 9.94 -30.10
CA ALA A 20 25.20 10.97 -30.94
C ALA A 20 26.06 10.43 -32.13
N CYS A 21 26.55 9.20 -32.02
CA CYS A 21 27.27 8.49 -33.08
C CYS A 21 26.36 7.95 -34.18
N GLY A 22 25.03 8.09 -34.08
CA GLY A 22 24.08 7.59 -35.08
C GLY A 22 23.59 6.17 -34.84
N ASP A 23 24.07 5.48 -33.79
CA ASP A 23 23.68 4.13 -33.44
C ASP A 23 22.62 4.13 -32.34
N THR A 24 21.96 2.98 -32.10
CA THR A 24 21.09 2.74 -30.97
C THR A 24 21.76 1.79 -29.99
N GLY A 25 21.88 2.21 -28.73
CA GLY A 25 22.55 1.40 -27.70
C GLY A 25 22.48 2.01 -26.30
N ALA A 26 23.17 1.37 -25.37
CA ALA A 26 23.33 1.89 -23.99
C ALA A 26 24.41 2.97 -23.98
N GLY A 27 24.09 4.19 -23.57
CA GLY A 27 25.02 5.32 -23.53
C GLY A 27 24.33 6.67 -23.33
N LYS A 28 23.00 6.70 -23.36
CA LYS A 28 22.21 7.89 -23.10
C LYS A 28 22.13 8.11 -21.56
N MET A 29 22.27 9.36 -21.12
CA MET A 29 21.99 9.73 -19.72
C MET A 29 20.52 9.38 -19.42
N PRO A 30 20.22 8.76 -18.27
CA PRO A 30 18.84 8.52 -17.83
C PRO A 30 18.05 9.82 -17.73
N GLU A 31 16.73 9.72 -17.85
CA GLU A 31 15.86 10.89 -17.72
C GLU A 31 16.03 11.54 -16.34
N PRO A 32 15.96 12.89 -16.25
CA PRO A 32 16.18 13.62 -15.00
C PRO A 32 15.31 13.15 -13.84
N GLU A 33 14.06 12.74 -14.12
CA GLU A 33 13.13 12.23 -13.14
C GLU A 33 13.64 10.93 -12.48
N LEU A 34 14.25 10.04 -13.26
CA LEU A 34 14.83 8.81 -12.71
C LEU A 34 16.09 9.12 -11.88
N LEU A 35 16.93 10.04 -12.35
CA LEU A 35 18.11 10.48 -11.58
C LEU A 35 17.69 11.10 -10.23
N LEU A 36 16.61 11.89 -10.23
CA LEU A 36 16.04 12.45 -9.00
C LEU A 36 15.57 11.34 -8.05
N GLU A 37 14.92 10.29 -8.55
CA GLU A 37 14.49 9.17 -7.70
C GLU A 37 15.70 8.43 -7.05
N TYR A 38 16.82 8.27 -7.78
CA TYR A 38 18.07 7.75 -7.20
C TYR A 38 18.61 8.64 -6.08
N ILE A 39 18.62 9.96 -6.29
CA ILE A 39 19.06 10.92 -5.26
C ILE A 39 18.12 10.85 -4.04
N LEU A 40 16.81 10.91 -4.25
CA LEU A 40 15.82 10.88 -3.16
C LEU A 40 15.85 9.56 -2.39
N LYS A 41 16.10 8.44 -3.09
CA LYS A 41 16.31 7.16 -2.43
C LYS A 41 17.42 7.25 -1.38
N GLU A 42 18.51 7.98 -1.65
CA GLU A 42 19.64 8.07 -0.72
C GLU A 42 19.50 9.16 0.35
N VAL A 43 19.03 10.36 -0.04
CA VAL A 43 19.13 11.54 0.85
C VAL A 43 17.80 12.01 1.46
N ALA A 44 16.65 11.54 0.97
CA ALA A 44 15.36 12.10 1.37
C ALA A 44 15.01 11.82 2.84
N ARG A 45 15.43 10.67 3.37
CA ARG A 45 15.08 10.24 4.72
C ARG A 45 16.21 9.42 5.37
N GLU A 46 16.21 9.37 6.70
CA GLU A 46 17.03 8.45 7.48
C GLU A 46 16.74 6.99 7.12
N LYS A 47 17.76 6.12 7.17
CA LYS A 47 17.65 4.71 6.75
C LYS A 47 17.35 3.80 7.94
N ASP A 48 16.37 4.17 8.74
CA ASP A 48 15.95 3.49 9.97
C ASP A 48 15.06 2.25 9.73
N MET A 49 14.67 2.00 8.47
CA MET A 49 13.97 0.76 8.07
C MET A 49 14.87 -0.22 7.30
N ARG A 50 16.20 -0.02 7.33
CA ARG A 50 17.13 -0.91 6.63
C ARG A 50 17.04 -2.33 7.17
N GLY A 51 16.91 -3.31 6.28
CA GLY A 51 16.76 -4.73 6.60
C GLY A 51 15.34 -5.18 6.87
N LEU A 52 14.37 -4.26 6.97
CA LEU A 52 12.95 -4.60 7.13
C LEU A 52 12.29 -4.88 5.77
N LYS A 53 11.47 -5.93 5.75
CA LYS A 53 10.60 -6.28 4.61
C LYS A 53 9.19 -5.77 4.87
N VAL A 54 8.71 -4.93 3.98
CA VAL A 54 7.40 -4.26 4.12
C VAL A 54 6.50 -4.61 2.94
N LEU A 55 5.33 -5.17 3.24
CA LEU A 55 4.28 -5.37 2.25
C LEU A 55 3.21 -4.29 2.41
N VAL A 56 2.95 -3.56 1.33
CA VAL A 56 1.90 -2.55 1.27
C VAL A 56 0.86 -2.94 0.23
N THR A 57 -0.43 -2.79 0.55
CA THR A 57 -1.48 -2.91 -0.47
C THR A 57 -2.03 -1.54 -0.85
N ALA A 58 -2.38 -1.35 -2.13
CA ALA A 58 -2.89 -0.08 -2.63
C ALA A 58 -3.95 -0.26 -3.72
N GLY A 59 -4.63 0.85 -4.05
CA GLY A 59 -5.63 0.89 -5.10
C GLY A 59 -6.94 0.22 -4.73
N PRO A 60 -7.95 0.33 -5.61
CA PRO A 60 -9.17 -0.45 -5.51
C PRO A 60 -8.99 -1.83 -6.14
N THR A 61 -9.82 -2.79 -5.79
CA THR A 61 -10.07 -3.96 -6.64
C THR A 61 -11.22 -3.70 -7.60
N GLN A 62 -11.29 -4.46 -8.67
CA GLN A 62 -12.34 -4.41 -9.69
C GLN A 62 -12.94 -5.80 -9.85
N GLU A 63 -14.22 -5.91 -9.55
CA GLU A 63 -14.94 -7.19 -9.60
C GLU A 63 -15.84 -7.22 -10.85
N ALA A 64 -15.45 -8.01 -11.83
CA ALA A 64 -16.12 -8.06 -13.13
C ALA A 64 -17.58 -8.49 -13.02
N VAL A 65 -18.47 -7.76 -13.68
CA VAL A 65 -19.87 -8.12 -13.93
C VAL A 65 -19.98 -8.83 -15.28
N ASP A 66 -19.28 -8.32 -16.27
CA ASP A 66 -19.16 -8.84 -17.63
C ASP A 66 -17.84 -8.31 -18.25
N PRO A 67 -17.48 -8.63 -19.51
CA PRO A 67 -16.24 -8.16 -20.13
C PRO A 67 -16.09 -6.63 -20.24
N VAL A 68 -17.15 -5.87 -19.95
CA VAL A 68 -17.18 -4.41 -20.14
C VAL A 68 -17.33 -3.64 -18.82
N ARG A 69 -17.99 -4.23 -17.82
CA ARG A 69 -18.37 -3.56 -16.57
C ARG A 69 -17.87 -4.30 -15.35
N TYR A 70 -17.52 -3.53 -14.32
CA TYR A 70 -17.06 -4.03 -13.03
C TYR A 70 -17.59 -3.17 -11.88
N ILE A 71 -17.62 -3.73 -10.69
CA ILE A 71 -17.86 -3.05 -9.42
C ILE A 71 -16.50 -2.69 -8.82
N THR A 72 -16.35 -1.48 -8.29
CA THR A 72 -15.10 -1.01 -7.69
C THR A 72 -15.35 0.07 -6.63
N ASN A 73 -14.35 0.33 -5.81
CA ASN A 73 -14.32 1.42 -4.84
C ASN A 73 -13.69 2.69 -5.45
N HIS A 74 -14.03 3.87 -4.93
CA HIS A 74 -13.49 5.17 -5.38
C HIS A 74 -12.03 5.44 -5.01
N SER A 75 -11.26 4.44 -4.60
CA SER A 75 -9.85 4.62 -4.23
C SER A 75 -8.97 4.90 -5.46
N THR A 76 -8.02 5.81 -5.31
CA THR A 76 -6.97 6.08 -6.32
C THR A 76 -5.65 5.36 -6.03
N GLY A 77 -5.49 4.81 -4.82
CA GLY A 77 -4.26 4.17 -4.37
C GLY A 77 -3.18 5.11 -3.81
N ARG A 78 -3.37 6.44 -3.87
CA ARG A 78 -2.35 7.44 -3.49
C ARG A 78 -1.74 7.21 -2.11
N MET A 79 -2.53 6.83 -1.09
CA MET A 79 -2.01 6.63 0.26
C MET A 79 -1.06 5.43 0.33
N GLY A 80 -1.45 4.27 -0.24
CA GLY A 80 -0.59 3.09 -0.27
C GLY A 80 0.69 3.32 -1.09
N TYR A 81 0.61 4.06 -2.20
CA TYR A 81 1.79 4.47 -2.99
C TYR A 81 2.73 5.39 -2.21
N ALA A 82 2.18 6.35 -1.44
CA ALA A 82 2.97 7.23 -0.58
C ALA A 82 3.68 6.43 0.53
N ILE A 83 2.98 5.51 1.18
CA ILE A 83 3.57 4.62 2.19
C ILE A 83 4.70 3.79 1.59
N ALA A 84 4.48 3.14 0.44
CA ALA A 84 5.49 2.32 -0.21
C ALA A 84 6.74 3.14 -0.58
N ARG A 85 6.56 4.37 -1.08
CA ARG A 85 7.65 5.30 -1.41
C ARG A 85 8.42 5.70 -0.16
N VAL A 86 7.75 6.08 0.92
CA VAL A 86 8.41 6.50 2.17
C VAL A 86 9.15 5.32 2.80
N CYS A 87 8.58 4.10 2.82
CA CYS A 87 9.29 2.90 3.28
C CYS A 87 10.59 2.68 2.50
N MET A 88 10.54 2.77 1.16
CA MET A 88 11.71 2.63 0.28
C MET A 88 12.76 3.71 0.57
N GLN A 89 12.35 4.97 0.72
CA GLN A 89 13.24 6.07 1.07
C GLN A 89 13.90 5.90 2.45
N ARG A 90 13.23 5.21 3.38
CA ARG A 90 13.75 4.83 4.71
C ARG A 90 14.59 3.55 4.68
N GLY A 91 14.82 2.96 3.51
CA GLY A 91 15.73 1.83 3.30
C GLY A 91 15.10 0.44 3.43
N ALA A 92 13.79 0.33 3.52
CA ALA A 92 13.08 -0.95 3.56
C ALA A 92 13.09 -1.67 2.20
N GLU A 93 13.02 -3.00 2.23
CA GLU A 93 12.66 -3.83 1.07
C GLU A 93 11.14 -3.84 0.92
N VAL A 94 10.62 -3.20 -0.13
CA VAL A 94 9.18 -2.95 -0.25
C VAL A 94 8.55 -3.77 -1.37
N THR A 95 7.46 -4.47 -1.03
CA THR A 95 6.54 -5.08 -1.99
C THR A 95 5.20 -4.33 -1.96
N LEU A 96 4.80 -3.77 -3.10
CA LEU A 96 3.52 -3.08 -3.29
C LEU A 96 2.57 -3.96 -4.11
N VAL A 97 1.57 -4.56 -3.47
CA VAL A 97 0.47 -5.26 -4.15
C VAL A 97 -0.63 -4.24 -4.46
N THR A 98 -0.86 -3.96 -5.74
CA THR A 98 -1.76 -2.86 -6.11
C THR A 98 -2.82 -3.28 -7.10
N GLY A 99 -4.07 -2.91 -6.80
CA GLY A 99 -5.16 -2.90 -7.77
C GLY A 99 -4.93 -1.85 -8.87
N PRO A 100 -5.83 -1.77 -9.86
CA PRO A 100 -5.72 -0.83 -10.98
C PRO A 100 -5.58 0.62 -10.50
N SER A 101 -4.56 1.31 -10.98
CA SER A 101 -4.27 2.70 -10.64
C SER A 101 -3.62 3.41 -11.82
N ALA A 102 -3.95 4.70 -12.00
CA ALA A 102 -3.30 5.57 -12.98
C ALA A 102 -1.97 6.20 -12.46
N LEU A 103 -1.58 5.90 -11.22
CA LEU A 103 -0.35 6.44 -10.65
C LEU A 103 0.88 5.80 -11.30
N LYS A 104 1.94 6.59 -11.48
CA LYS A 104 3.25 6.06 -11.86
C LYS A 104 3.72 5.09 -10.76
N LYS A 105 4.20 3.92 -11.18
CA LYS A 105 4.79 2.94 -10.25
C LYS A 105 6.00 3.56 -9.55
N PRO A 106 6.14 3.41 -8.23
CA PRO A 106 7.30 3.93 -7.52
C PRO A 106 8.56 3.16 -7.93
N GLU A 107 9.64 3.90 -8.15
CA GLU A 107 10.94 3.30 -8.44
C GLU A 107 11.48 2.57 -7.20
N PHE A 108 12.32 1.56 -7.41
CA PHE A 108 12.95 0.74 -6.34
C PHE A 108 11.98 -0.03 -5.44
N VAL A 109 10.72 -0.16 -5.83
CA VAL A 109 9.68 -0.92 -5.15
C VAL A 109 9.26 -2.10 -6.02
N LYS A 110 9.17 -3.29 -5.43
CA LYS A 110 8.63 -4.46 -6.14
C LYS A 110 7.11 -4.33 -6.26
N VAL A 111 6.64 -3.98 -7.46
CA VAL A 111 5.21 -3.81 -7.72
C VAL A 111 4.60 -5.10 -8.24
N VAL A 112 3.55 -5.58 -7.57
CA VAL A 112 2.75 -6.75 -7.93
C VAL A 112 1.35 -6.26 -8.32
N PRO A 113 1.02 -6.16 -9.61
CA PRO A 113 -0.31 -5.76 -10.05
C PRO A 113 -1.32 -6.88 -9.87
N VAL A 114 -2.50 -6.53 -9.39
CA VAL A 114 -3.67 -7.41 -9.25
C VAL A 114 -4.90 -6.66 -9.75
N THR A 115 -5.98 -7.37 -10.04
CA THR A 115 -7.24 -6.77 -10.47
C THR A 115 -8.35 -7.02 -9.46
N THR A 116 -8.51 -8.25 -9.00
CA THR A 116 -9.61 -8.69 -8.15
C THR A 116 -9.23 -8.80 -6.68
N ALA A 117 -10.24 -8.82 -5.82
CA ALA A 117 -10.07 -9.10 -4.39
C ALA A 117 -9.41 -10.47 -4.15
N LYS A 118 -9.76 -11.46 -4.96
CA LYS A 118 -9.17 -12.81 -4.88
C LYS A 118 -7.68 -12.82 -5.22
N GLU A 119 -7.29 -12.16 -6.32
CA GLU A 119 -5.88 -12.03 -6.68
C GLU A 119 -5.10 -11.28 -5.58
N MET A 120 -5.66 -10.20 -5.03
CA MET A 120 -5.02 -9.47 -3.94
C MET A 120 -4.89 -10.34 -2.68
N PHE A 121 -5.90 -11.14 -2.35
CA PHE A 121 -5.85 -12.08 -1.24
C PHE A 121 -4.70 -13.09 -1.43
N ASP A 122 -4.61 -13.74 -2.60
CA ASP A 122 -3.61 -14.75 -2.88
C ASP A 122 -2.18 -14.18 -2.84
N GLU A 123 -1.97 -13.01 -3.47
CA GLU A 123 -0.67 -12.36 -3.54
C GLU A 123 -0.20 -11.87 -2.16
N VAL A 124 -1.10 -11.35 -1.34
CA VAL A 124 -0.79 -10.86 0.01
C VAL A 124 -0.51 -12.03 0.96
N THR A 125 -1.40 -13.01 1.01
CA THR A 125 -1.27 -14.14 1.94
C THR A 125 -0.10 -15.04 1.60
N GLY A 126 0.18 -15.25 0.30
CA GLY A 126 1.33 -16.02 -0.16
C GLY A 126 2.70 -15.41 0.20
N ARG A 127 2.75 -14.10 0.51
CA ARG A 127 3.99 -13.38 0.89
C ARG A 127 4.04 -13.01 2.36
N ALA A 128 2.93 -13.07 3.07
CA ALA A 128 2.80 -12.55 4.43
C ALA A 128 3.86 -13.11 5.39
N ALA A 129 4.16 -14.41 5.31
CA ALA A 129 5.08 -15.07 6.23
C ALA A 129 6.52 -14.54 6.21
N GLU A 130 6.92 -13.84 5.14
CA GLU A 130 8.27 -13.30 4.92
C GLU A 130 8.37 -11.80 5.26
N GLN A 131 7.28 -11.17 5.69
CA GLN A 131 7.24 -9.73 5.92
C GLN A 131 7.37 -9.41 7.41
N ASP A 132 8.09 -8.33 7.73
CA ASP A 132 8.17 -7.78 9.08
C ASP A 132 7.00 -6.85 9.36
N ILE A 133 6.57 -6.09 8.35
CA ILE A 133 5.48 -5.12 8.46
C ILE A 133 4.51 -5.32 7.28
N ILE A 134 3.22 -5.40 7.57
CA ILE A 134 2.17 -5.47 6.57
C ILE A 134 1.21 -4.30 6.75
N ILE A 135 1.05 -3.47 5.71
CA ILE A 135 0.18 -2.29 5.73
C ILE A 135 -0.90 -2.45 4.67
N LYS A 136 -2.13 -2.72 5.11
CA LYS A 136 -3.27 -2.93 4.21
C LYS A 136 -4.02 -1.61 3.99
N ALA A 137 -3.60 -0.84 2.96
CA ALA A 137 -4.21 0.44 2.58
C ALA A 137 -5.11 0.37 1.33
N ALA A 138 -5.20 -0.78 0.68
CA ALA A 138 -6.07 -1.00 -0.47
C ALA A 138 -7.55 -0.94 -0.10
N ALA A 139 -8.38 -0.44 -1.02
CA ALA A 139 -9.84 -0.47 -0.94
C ALA A 139 -10.36 -1.73 -1.66
N VAL A 140 -10.29 -2.86 -0.98
CA VAL A 140 -10.76 -4.15 -1.48
C VAL A 140 -12.29 -4.18 -1.43
N ALA A 141 -12.92 -4.70 -2.48
CA ALA A 141 -14.36 -4.92 -2.50
C ALA A 141 -14.75 -6.01 -1.50
N ASP A 142 -15.74 -5.74 -0.64
CA ASP A 142 -16.29 -6.72 0.32
C ASP A 142 -17.23 -7.73 -0.36
N TYR A 143 -17.71 -7.39 -1.56
CA TYR A 143 -18.62 -8.20 -2.36
C TYR A 143 -18.20 -8.23 -3.83
N ARG A 144 -18.42 -9.37 -4.49
CA ARG A 144 -18.23 -9.54 -5.92
C ARG A 144 -19.47 -10.17 -6.56
N PRO A 145 -19.70 -10.02 -7.86
CA PRO A 145 -20.72 -10.77 -8.56
C PRO A 145 -20.50 -12.28 -8.41
N LYS A 146 -21.52 -12.99 -7.99
CA LYS A 146 -21.48 -14.47 -7.86
C LYS A 146 -21.32 -15.15 -9.21
N TYR A 147 -21.90 -14.54 -10.24
CA TYR A 147 -21.81 -15.00 -11.62
C TYR A 147 -21.29 -13.89 -12.51
N ILE A 148 -20.23 -14.17 -13.24
CA ILE A 148 -19.65 -13.26 -14.24
C ILE A 148 -20.18 -13.72 -15.60
N SER A 149 -20.74 -12.80 -16.37
CA SER A 149 -21.20 -13.10 -17.73
C SER A 149 -20.03 -13.08 -18.69
N ASP A 150 -19.93 -14.11 -19.54
CA ASP A 150 -18.92 -14.18 -20.62
C ASP A 150 -19.18 -13.17 -21.74
N GLU A 151 -20.43 -12.70 -21.84
CA GLU A 151 -20.83 -11.70 -22.83
C GLU A 151 -21.39 -10.45 -22.13
N LYS A 152 -21.27 -9.31 -22.83
CA LYS A 152 -21.88 -8.06 -22.36
C LYS A 152 -23.37 -8.25 -22.11
N VAL A 153 -23.82 -8.08 -20.88
CA VAL A 153 -25.24 -8.16 -20.48
C VAL A 153 -26.02 -7.09 -21.22
N LYS A 154 -26.92 -7.51 -22.12
CA LYS A 154 -27.80 -6.61 -22.89
C LYS A 154 -28.95 -6.12 -22.03
N LYS A 155 -29.44 -4.91 -22.30
CA LYS A 155 -30.67 -4.39 -21.70
C LYS A 155 -31.84 -5.30 -22.09
N LYS A 156 -32.45 -5.94 -21.11
CA LYS A 156 -33.69 -6.73 -21.27
C LYS A 156 -34.66 -6.27 -20.19
N GLY A 157 -35.77 -5.61 -20.62
CA GLY A 157 -36.76 -5.15 -19.66
C GLY A 157 -36.32 -3.95 -18.81
N ASP A 158 -36.91 -3.82 -17.62
CA ASP A 158 -36.82 -2.62 -16.81
C ASP A 158 -35.61 -2.56 -15.85
N ASN A 159 -35.33 -3.61 -15.11
CA ASN A 159 -34.33 -3.62 -14.06
C ASN A 159 -33.31 -4.76 -14.24
N LEU A 160 -32.06 -4.52 -13.84
CA LEU A 160 -31.01 -5.51 -13.72
C LEU A 160 -30.68 -5.71 -12.22
N SER A 161 -30.84 -6.95 -11.74
CA SER A 161 -30.39 -7.35 -10.41
C SER A 161 -29.10 -8.17 -10.52
N LEU A 162 -28.14 -7.88 -9.65
CA LEU A 162 -26.89 -8.64 -9.54
C LEU A 162 -26.87 -9.38 -8.19
N GLU A 163 -26.74 -10.69 -8.25
CA GLU A 163 -26.48 -11.48 -7.05
C GLU A 163 -25.00 -11.32 -6.66
N LEU A 164 -24.75 -10.89 -5.43
CA LEU A 164 -23.39 -10.68 -4.92
C LEU A 164 -23.07 -11.72 -3.85
N GLU A 165 -21.81 -12.13 -3.78
CA GLU A 165 -21.24 -12.94 -2.71
C GLU A 165 -20.10 -12.21 -2.02
N ARG A 166 -19.78 -12.60 -0.79
CA ARG A 166 -18.68 -12.01 -0.03
C ARG A 166 -17.34 -12.43 -0.59
N THR A 167 -16.39 -11.50 -0.55
CA THR A 167 -14.96 -11.77 -0.81
C THR A 167 -14.25 -12.23 0.46
N ASP A 168 -13.05 -12.77 0.30
CA ASP A 168 -12.20 -13.16 1.43
C ASP A 168 -11.68 -11.94 2.19
N ASP A 169 -11.73 -11.99 3.53
CA ASP A 169 -11.24 -10.91 4.39
C ASP A 169 -9.72 -11.04 4.63
N ILE A 170 -8.93 -10.32 3.85
CA ILE A 170 -7.47 -10.32 3.91
C ILE A 170 -6.96 -9.98 5.31
N LEU A 171 -7.50 -8.92 5.95
CA LEU A 171 -7.06 -8.51 7.29
C LEU A 171 -7.39 -9.54 8.37
N ALA A 172 -8.58 -10.15 8.29
CA ALA A 172 -8.96 -11.20 9.23
C ALA A 172 -8.04 -12.42 9.09
N TYR A 173 -7.74 -12.82 7.84
CA TYR A 173 -6.79 -13.90 7.58
C TYR A 173 -5.40 -13.59 8.14
N LEU A 174 -4.85 -12.42 7.83
CA LEU A 174 -3.54 -11.99 8.30
C LEU A 174 -3.45 -11.96 9.82
N GLY A 175 -4.46 -11.40 10.50
CA GLY A 175 -4.49 -11.31 11.96
C GLY A 175 -4.57 -12.67 12.66
N MET A 176 -5.17 -13.69 12.02
CA MET A 176 -5.19 -15.07 12.52
C MET A 176 -3.86 -15.81 12.33
N HIS A 177 -3.06 -15.42 11.33
CA HIS A 177 -1.86 -16.15 10.92
C HIS A 177 -0.56 -15.35 11.12
N LYS A 178 -0.63 -14.09 11.58
CA LYS A 178 0.58 -13.30 11.80
C LYS A 178 1.44 -13.91 12.90
N LYS A 179 2.74 -13.80 12.72
CA LYS A 179 3.73 -14.14 13.75
C LYS A 179 3.79 -13.03 14.80
N GLU A 180 4.33 -13.32 15.97
CA GLU A 180 4.43 -12.39 17.08
C GLU A 180 5.26 -11.14 16.74
N GLU A 181 6.37 -11.33 16.04
CA GLU A 181 7.27 -10.26 15.59
C GLU A 181 6.74 -9.43 14.41
N GLN A 182 5.64 -9.86 13.76
CA GLN A 182 5.07 -9.16 12.62
C GLN A 182 4.16 -8.01 13.07
N PHE A 183 4.30 -6.87 12.42
CA PHE A 183 3.41 -5.73 12.62
C PHE A 183 2.33 -5.66 11.54
N LEU A 184 1.07 -5.64 11.94
CA LEU A 184 -0.08 -5.58 11.03
C LEU A 184 -0.86 -4.29 11.21
N CYS A 185 -0.82 -3.42 10.18
CA CYS A 185 -1.55 -2.16 10.12
C CYS A 185 -2.69 -2.23 9.10
N GLY A 186 -3.91 -1.90 9.54
CA GLY A 186 -5.07 -1.78 8.67
C GLY A 186 -5.45 -0.32 8.42
N PHE A 187 -6.25 -0.09 7.37
CA PHE A 187 -6.91 1.18 7.12
C PHE A 187 -8.42 1.02 7.27
N SER A 188 -9.06 2.04 7.82
CA SER A 188 -10.51 2.12 7.97
C SER A 188 -11.00 3.45 7.44
N MET A 189 -12.11 3.41 6.72
CA MET A 189 -12.80 4.59 6.25
C MET A 189 -14.26 4.50 6.67
N GLU A 190 -14.69 5.42 7.52
CA GLU A 190 -15.98 5.39 8.18
C GLU A 190 -16.73 6.71 7.94
N THR A 191 -18.04 6.61 7.86
CA THR A 191 -18.94 7.77 7.78
C THR A 191 -19.51 8.15 9.13
N GLU A 192 -19.67 7.17 10.04
CA GLU A 192 -20.27 7.34 11.37
C GLU A 192 -19.56 6.45 12.39
N HIS A 193 -19.52 6.86 13.64
CA HIS A 193 -18.91 6.11 14.75
C HIS A 193 -17.49 5.62 14.45
N MET A 194 -16.67 6.48 13.80
CA MET A 194 -15.35 6.11 13.26
C MET A 194 -14.45 5.43 14.28
N LEU A 195 -14.33 6.00 15.48
CA LEU A 195 -13.46 5.45 16.53
C LEU A 195 -13.94 4.09 17.03
N GLU A 196 -15.24 3.96 17.33
CA GLU A 196 -15.85 2.73 17.81
C GLU A 196 -15.72 1.60 16.78
N ASN A 197 -16.10 1.86 15.53
CA ASN A 197 -16.02 0.89 14.45
C ASN A 197 -14.58 0.46 14.17
N SER A 198 -13.63 1.42 14.18
CA SER A 198 -12.22 1.14 13.93
C SER A 198 -11.59 0.35 15.10
N ARG A 199 -11.91 0.67 16.35
CA ARG A 199 -11.49 -0.13 17.52
C ARG A 199 -12.04 -1.56 17.47
N GLY A 200 -13.31 -1.73 17.11
CA GLY A 200 -13.91 -3.04 16.93
C GLY A 200 -13.19 -3.86 15.84
N LYS A 201 -12.80 -3.23 14.72
CA LYS A 201 -12.01 -3.87 13.67
C LYS A 201 -10.60 -4.25 14.14
N LEU A 202 -9.93 -3.34 14.89
CA LEU A 202 -8.59 -3.59 15.44
C LEU A 202 -8.58 -4.84 16.31
N GLN A 203 -9.51 -4.94 17.24
CA GLN A 203 -9.62 -6.09 18.15
C GLN A 203 -10.03 -7.37 17.43
N LYS A 204 -11.13 -7.31 16.64
CA LYS A 204 -11.70 -8.48 15.95
C LYS A 204 -10.73 -9.12 14.96
N LYS A 205 -9.89 -8.31 14.33
CA LYS A 205 -8.94 -8.77 13.31
C LYS A 205 -7.50 -8.86 13.82
N ASN A 206 -7.29 -8.75 15.12
CA ASN A 206 -5.97 -8.84 15.78
C ASN A 206 -4.90 -7.96 15.12
N LEU A 207 -5.25 -6.68 14.89
CA LEU A 207 -4.32 -5.69 14.34
C LEU A 207 -3.49 -5.05 15.45
N ASP A 208 -2.30 -4.55 15.10
CA ASP A 208 -1.47 -3.76 16.01
C ASP A 208 -1.83 -2.28 15.92
N MET A 209 -2.23 -1.85 14.72
CA MET A 209 -2.62 -0.47 14.44
C MET A 209 -3.73 -0.43 13.39
N ILE A 210 -4.62 0.56 13.50
CA ILE A 210 -5.55 0.93 12.44
C ILE A 210 -5.48 2.43 12.20
N VAL A 211 -5.38 2.81 10.94
CA VAL A 211 -5.40 4.21 10.50
C VAL A 211 -6.82 4.51 10.01
N ALA A 212 -7.53 5.30 10.79
CA ALA A 212 -8.92 5.65 10.51
C ALA A 212 -9.03 7.00 9.81
N ASN A 213 -9.83 7.06 8.76
CA ASN A 213 -10.09 8.26 7.99
C ASN A 213 -11.60 8.55 7.97
N SER A 214 -12.00 9.82 8.13
CA SER A 214 -13.39 10.25 8.09
C SER A 214 -13.72 10.86 6.74
N LEU A 215 -14.74 10.35 6.06
CA LEU A 215 -15.26 10.94 4.80
C LEU A 215 -15.95 12.28 4.99
N LYS A 216 -16.35 12.62 6.23
CA LYS A 216 -17.07 13.88 6.53
C LYS A 216 -16.14 15.09 6.69
N VAL A 217 -14.83 14.89 6.77
CA VAL A 217 -13.86 15.97 6.97
C VAL A 217 -13.30 16.41 5.62
N GLU A 218 -13.44 17.70 5.31
CA GLU A 218 -12.90 18.29 4.09
C GLU A 218 -11.37 18.16 4.05
N GLY A 219 -10.83 17.59 2.96
CA GLY A 219 -9.40 17.29 2.81
C GLY A 219 -8.98 15.90 3.26
N ALA A 220 -9.89 15.07 3.79
CA ALA A 220 -9.66 13.69 4.21
C ALA A 220 -10.17 12.65 3.20
N GLY A 221 -10.13 12.90 1.90
CA GLY A 221 -10.73 12.04 0.88
C GLY A 221 -9.73 11.24 0.03
N PHE A 222 -10.26 10.35 -0.84
CA PHE A 222 -9.47 9.50 -1.72
C PHE A 222 -8.68 10.26 -2.79
N GLY A 223 -9.23 11.33 -3.35
CA GLY A 223 -8.72 12.00 -4.54
C GLY A 223 -7.70 13.12 -4.27
N GLY A 224 -7.65 13.69 -3.06
CA GLY A 224 -6.78 14.81 -2.70
C GLY A 224 -5.34 14.39 -2.41
N ASP A 225 -4.46 15.39 -2.33
CA ASP A 225 -3.04 15.20 -1.98
C ASP A 225 -2.79 15.26 -0.47
N THR A 226 -3.81 15.69 0.30
CA THR A 226 -3.77 15.76 1.77
C THR A 226 -4.56 14.63 2.41
N ASN A 227 -4.32 14.41 3.71
CA ASN A 227 -5.10 13.52 4.54
C ASN A 227 -5.24 14.06 5.97
N ILE A 228 -6.29 13.60 6.68
CA ILE A 228 -6.50 13.79 8.11
C ILE A 228 -6.88 12.42 8.64
N VAL A 229 -6.03 11.84 9.46
CA VAL A 229 -6.22 10.47 9.96
C VAL A 229 -6.14 10.43 11.48
N THR A 230 -6.79 9.44 12.06
CA THR A 230 -6.62 9.06 13.45
C THR A 230 -5.91 7.70 13.51
N ILE A 231 -4.78 7.66 14.17
CA ILE A 231 -4.05 6.43 14.44
C ILE A 231 -4.60 5.83 15.72
N ILE A 232 -5.02 4.57 15.65
CA ILE A 232 -5.65 3.84 16.75
C ILE A 232 -4.81 2.59 17.01
N THR A 233 -4.35 2.45 18.24
CA THR A 233 -3.68 1.24 18.77
C THR A 233 -4.50 0.64 19.91
N LYS A 234 -4.00 -0.42 20.54
CA LYS A 234 -4.68 -1.02 21.69
C LYS A 234 -4.83 -0.02 22.85
N ASP A 235 -3.83 0.84 23.03
CA ASP A 235 -3.69 1.67 24.24
C ASP A 235 -4.11 3.13 24.03
N ARG A 236 -4.07 3.64 22.81
CA ARG A 236 -4.33 5.07 22.55
C ARG A 236 -4.90 5.35 21.17
N ASP A 237 -5.54 6.51 21.06
CA ASP A 237 -5.93 7.17 19.80
C ASP A 237 -5.17 8.48 19.67
N GLU A 238 -4.67 8.75 18.48
CA GLU A 238 -3.96 9.96 18.15
C GLU A 238 -4.48 10.52 16.83
N GLN A 239 -5.11 11.69 16.86
CA GLN A 239 -5.53 12.37 15.65
C GLN A 239 -4.39 13.22 15.11
N LEU A 240 -4.01 12.97 13.85
CA LEU A 240 -3.03 13.80 13.15
C LEU A 240 -3.71 15.01 12.50
N GLY A 241 -2.96 16.11 12.39
CA GLY A 241 -3.40 17.29 11.65
C GLY A 241 -3.52 17.03 10.15
N LYS A 242 -4.06 18.03 9.41
CA LYS A 242 -4.07 17.98 7.95
C LYS A 242 -2.65 18.11 7.40
N MET A 243 -2.21 17.13 6.65
CA MET A 243 -0.87 17.10 6.06
C MET A 243 -0.87 16.39 4.70
N SER A 244 0.24 16.41 3.98
CA SER A 244 0.38 15.66 2.73
C SER A 244 0.27 14.14 2.98
N LYS A 245 -0.02 13.37 1.94
CA LYS A 245 -0.03 11.90 2.05
C LYS A 245 1.36 11.34 2.34
N GLU A 246 2.42 11.98 1.87
CA GLU A 246 3.81 11.59 2.18
C GLU A 246 4.15 11.86 3.65
N ASP A 247 3.76 13.00 4.19
CA ASP A 247 3.95 13.30 5.61
C ASP A 247 3.08 12.38 6.49
N THR A 248 1.83 12.14 6.07
CA THR A 248 0.97 11.16 6.75
C THR A 248 1.61 9.76 6.76
N ALA A 249 2.22 9.34 5.66
CA ALA A 249 2.92 8.06 5.58
C ALA A 249 4.12 8.03 6.53
N ALA A 250 4.91 9.11 6.62
CA ALA A 250 6.03 9.22 7.54
C ALA A 250 5.57 9.09 8.99
N GLU A 251 4.55 9.85 9.40
CA GLU A 251 3.98 9.81 10.74
C GLU A 251 3.44 8.42 11.12
N ILE A 252 2.78 7.71 10.19
CA ILE A 252 2.34 6.33 10.41
C ILE A 252 3.55 5.42 10.66
N LEU A 253 4.59 5.51 9.84
CA LEU A 253 5.77 4.68 9.95
C LEU A 253 6.56 4.95 11.23
N ASP A 254 6.62 6.21 11.69
CA ASP A 254 7.25 6.56 12.96
C ASP A 254 6.56 5.87 14.14
N ARG A 255 5.20 5.79 14.14
CA ARG A 255 4.47 5.07 15.19
C ARG A 255 4.67 3.56 15.10
N ILE A 256 4.76 3.01 13.88
CA ILE A 256 5.05 1.59 13.68
C ILE A 256 6.43 1.23 14.25
N LEU A 257 7.46 2.01 13.94
CA LEU A 257 8.80 1.76 14.45
C LEU A 257 8.90 1.94 15.98
N SER A 258 8.31 3.02 16.51
CA SER A 258 8.27 3.24 17.96
C SER A 258 7.58 2.11 18.72
N PHE A 259 6.54 1.49 18.15
CA PHE A 259 5.86 0.35 18.73
C PHE A 259 6.76 -0.89 18.74
N ARG A 260 7.46 -1.16 17.63
CA ARG A 260 8.38 -2.29 17.51
C ARG A 260 9.55 -2.18 18.48
N GLU A 261 10.15 -1.01 18.61
CA GLU A 261 11.24 -0.76 19.59
C GLU A 261 10.79 -0.94 21.03
N GLY A 262 9.53 -0.61 21.34
CA GLY A 262 8.93 -0.81 22.66
C GLY A 262 8.73 -2.29 22.98
N GLN A 263 8.40 -3.12 21.99
CA GLN A 263 8.28 -4.57 22.16
C GLN A 263 9.65 -5.21 22.39
N GLU A 264 10.66 -4.89 21.57
CA GLU A 264 12.02 -5.43 21.72
C GLU A 264 12.64 -5.14 23.10
N LYS A 265 12.35 -3.98 23.71
CA LYS A 265 12.83 -3.64 25.06
C LYS A 265 12.15 -4.45 26.17
N ASN A 266 10.90 -4.83 25.98
CA ASN A 266 10.17 -5.65 26.94
C ASN A 266 10.65 -7.11 26.90
N ASP A 267 10.92 -7.66 25.71
CA ASP A 267 11.42 -9.04 25.52
C ASP A 267 12.86 -9.26 26.06
N ILE A 268 13.67 -8.20 26.18
CA ILE A 268 15.01 -8.26 26.75
C ILE A 268 14.99 -8.17 28.29
N SER A 269 13.85 -7.77 28.87
CA SER A 269 13.70 -7.51 30.31
C SER A 269 13.10 -8.68 31.09
N ASP A 270 12.61 -9.71 30.39
CA ASP A 270 12.09 -10.97 30.92
C ASP A 270 13.13 -12.11 30.73
#